data_23c5f3fa9f89ca40b7ea6c0f0c830ca7
#
_entry.id   23c5f3fa9f89ca40b7ea6c0f0c830ca7
#
_cell.length_a   1.000
_cell.length_b   1.000
_cell.length_c   1.000
_cell.angle_alpha   90.00
_cell.angle_beta   90.00
_cell.angle_gamma   90.00
#
_symmetry.space_group_name_H-M   'P 1'
#
loop_
_entity.id
_entity.type
_entity.pdbx_description
1 polymer ?
#
loop_
_entity_poly.entity_id
_entity_poly.type
_entity_poly.pdbx_seq_one_letter_code
_entity_poly.pdbx_strand_id
1 'polypeptide(L)' 'MPQRFLTLADVTEILNISSQQAYALVRSGELPAIQVGGQGKAGQWRVEGDQLEAYIARMYSQTRARIERTPSEAGQEH' A
#
# COMPACT_ATOMS: atom_id res chain seq x y z
N MET A 1 10.30 -16.75 -9.73
CA MET A 1 9.39 -15.96 -10.52
C MET A 1 8.53 -15.09 -9.67
N PRO A 2 8.52 -13.81 -9.90
CA PRO A 2 7.72 -12.94 -9.06
C PRO A 2 6.25 -13.21 -9.29
N GLN A 3 5.48 -13.06 -8.24
CA GLN A 3 4.06 -13.22 -8.36
C GLN A 3 3.48 -11.95 -8.91
N ARG A 4 2.56 -12.09 -9.82
CA ARG A 4 1.91 -10.92 -10.36
C ARG A 4 0.95 -10.33 -9.36
N PHE A 5 0.22 -11.19 -8.65
CA PHE A 5 -0.74 -10.71 -7.67
C PHE A 5 -0.32 -11.13 -6.28
N LEU A 6 -0.49 -10.20 -5.35
CA LEU A 6 -0.09 -10.38 -3.97
C LEU A 6 -1.34 -10.45 -3.10
N THR A 7 -1.23 -11.15 -1.99
CA THR A 7 -2.31 -11.16 -1.00
C THR A 7 -2.13 -9.99 -0.07
N LEU A 8 -3.14 -9.71 0.74
CA LEU A 8 -2.98 -8.68 1.76
C LEU A 8 -1.89 -9.05 2.75
N ALA A 9 -1.73 -10.33 3.06
CA ALA A 9 -0.65 -10.75 3.93
C ALA A 9 0.71 -10.38 3.33
N ASP A 10 0.85 -10.56 2.02
CA ASP A 10 2.08 -10.17 1.36
C ASP A 10 2.31 -8.67 1.47
N VAL A 11 1.26 -7.89 1.32
CA VAL A 11 1.38 -6.43 1.41
C VAL A 11 1.81 -6.02 2.80
N THR A 12 1.24 -6.65 3.84
CA THR A 12 1.63 -6.31 5.20
C THR A 12 3.11 -6.58 5.42
N GLU A 13 3.61 -7.67 4.85
CA GLU A 13 5.02 -7.97 5.02
C GLU A 13 5.91 -7.04 4.24
N ILE A 14 5.54 -6.72 3.02
CA ILE A 14 6.37 -5.88 2.18
C ILE A 14 6.42 -4.47 2.74
N LEU A 15 5.28 -3.93 3.16
CA LEU A 15 5.23 -2.57 3.68
C LEU A 15 5.46 -2.52 5.19
N ASN A 16 5.50 -3.67 5.83
CA ASN A 16 5.70 -3.77 7.27
C ASN A 16 4.62 -2.98 8.03
N ILE A 17 3.39 -3.25 7.71
CA ILE A 17 2.25 -2.59 8.33
C ILE A 17 1.29 -3.65 8.85
N SER A 18 0.30 -3.23 9.62
CA SER A 18 -0.67 -4.15 10.18
C SER A 18 -1.68 -4.58 9.10
N SER A 19 -2.38 -5.65 9.38
CA SER A 19 -3.43 -6.11 8.48
C SER A 19 -4.52 -5.07 8.34
N GLN A 20 -4.84 -4.38 9.42
CA GLN A 20 -5.85 -3.36 9.36
C GLN A 20 -5.44 -2.22 8.45
N GLN A 21 -4.18 -1.85 8.50
CA GLN A 21 -3.69 -0.78 7.65
C GLN A 21 -3.72 -1.20 6.18
N ALA A 22 -3.31 -2.43 5.90
CA ALA A 22 -3.35 -2.92 4.53
C ALA A 22 -4.77 -2.95 4.00
N TYR A 23 -5.70 -3.42 4.83
CA TYR A 23 -7.09 -3.49 4.43
C TYR A 23 -7.64 -2.08 4.17
N ALA A 24 -7.29 -1.14 5.01
CA ALA A 24 -7.74 0.24 4.83
C ALA A 24 -7.21 0.83 3.52
N LEU A 25 -5.98 0.51 3.16
CA LEU A 25 -5.42 1.03 1.93
C LEU A 25 -6.17 0.53 0.70
N VAL A 26 -6.52 -0.73 0.67
CA VAL A 26 -7.22 -1.26 -0.50
C VAL A 26 -8.69 -0.85 -0.48
N ARG A 27 -9.29 -0.76 0.68
CA ARG A 27 -10.69 -0.34 0.75
C ARG A 27 -10.86 1.10 0.31
N SER A 28 -9.93 1.96 0.67
CA SER A 28 -10.04 3.37 0.32
C SER A 28 -9.67 3.64 -1.11
N GLY A 29 -9.01 2.70 -1.76
CA GLY A 29 -8.55 2.91 -3.12
C GLY A 29 -7.17 3.54 -3.22
N GLU A 30 -6.55 3.84 -2.08
CA GLU A 30 -5.21 4.38 -2.14
C GLU A 30 -4.25 3.39 -2.76
N LEU A 31 -4.42 2.12 -2.46
CA LEU A 31 -3.64 1.07 -3.09
C LEU A 31 -4.60 0.30 -3.99
N PRO A 32 -4.54 0.48 -5.29
CA PRO A 32 -5.48 -0.19 -6.19
C PRO A 32 -5.38 -1.69 -6.07
N ALA A 33 -6.51 -2.33 -5.97
CA ALA A 33 -6.56 -3.78 -5.77
C ALA A 33 -7.87 -4.29 -6.32
N ILE A 34 -7.97 -5.60 -6.45
CA ILE A 34 -9.19 -6.21 -6.92
C ILE A 34 -9.63 -7.26 -5.92
N GLN A 35 -10.90 -7.56 -5.94
CA GLN A 35 -11.44 -8.65 -5.17
C GLN A 35 -11.77 -9.78 -6.14
N VAL A 36 -11.35 -10.98 -5.80
CA VAL A 36 -11.59 -12.12 -6.66
C VAL A 36 -12.40 -13.16 -5.90
N GLY A 37 -13.21 -13.90 -6.61
CA GLY A 37 -14.04 -14.95 -6.02
C GLY A 37 -15.11 -14.35 -5.15
N GLY A 38 -15.50 -15.09 -4.13
CA GLY A 38 -16.40 -14.55 -3.14
C GLY A 38 -17.82 -14.38 -3.58
N GLN A 39 -18.35 -15.28 -4.34
CA GLN A 39 -19.70 -15.18 -4.79
C GLN A 39 -20.63 -15.03 -3.60
N GLY A 40 -21.37 -13.97 -3.53
CA GLY A 40 -22.27 -13.71 -2.45
C GLY A 40 -21.60 -13.33 -1.16
N LYS A 41 -20.28 -13.25 -1.14
CA LYS A 41 -19.55 -12.87 0.03
C LYS A 41 -18.44 -11.94 -0.39
N ALA A 42 -17.78 -11.34 0.58
CA ALA A 42 -16.64 -10.52 0.28
C ALA A 42 -15.57 -11.37 -0.36
N GLY A 43 -15.08 -10.94 -1.47
CA GLY A 43 -14.02 -11.65 -2.15
C GLY A 43 -12.70 -11.46 -1.46
N GLN A 44 -11.71 -12.13 -1.97
CA GLN A 44 -10.36 -11.99 -1.44
C GLN A 44 -9.65 -10.89 -2.20
N TRP A 45 -8.95 -10.05 -1.46
CA TRP A 45 -8.23 -8.96 -2.07
C TRP A 45 -6.94 -9.45 -2.70
N ARG A 46 -6.64 -8.89 -3.85
CA ARG A 46 -5.37 -9.18 -4.53
C ARG A 46 -4.83 -7.87 -5.07
N VAL A 47 -3.54 -7.65 -4.89
CA VAL A 47 -2.88 -6.44 -5.32
C VAL A 47 -1.86 -6.79 -6.39
N GLU A 48 -1.96 -6.18 -7.54
CA GLU A 48 -1.00 -6.44 -8.59
C GLU A 48 0.33 -5.84 -8.18
N GLY A 49 1.41 -6.58 -8.42
CA GLY A 49 2.73 -6.14 -8.00
C GLY A 49 3.10 -4.77 -8.53
N ASP A 50 2.73 -4.48 -9.77
CA ASP A 50 3.03 -3.18 -10.35
C ASP A 50 2.30 -2.07 -9.62
N GLN A 51 1.09 -2.33 -9.14
CA GLN A 51 0.34 -1.33 -8.41
C GLN A 51 0.98 -1.05 -7.06
N LEU A 52 1.51 -2.08 -6.43
CA LEU A 52 2.20 -1.89 -5.16
C LEU A 52 3.46 -1.07 -5.36
N GLU A 53 4.21 -1.35 -6.43
CA GLU A 53 5.40 -0.58 -6.72
C GLU A 53 5.06 0.88 -6.99
N ALA A 54 3.99 1.12 -7.71
CA ALA A 54 3.56 2.48 -7.99
C ALA A 54 3.14 3.20 -6.71
N TYR A 55 2.49 2.48 -5.81
CA TYR A 55 2.08 3.05 -4.54
C TYR A 55 3.33 3.44 -3.74
N ILE A 56 4.32 2.58 -3.70
CA ILE A 56 5.56 2.87 -2.97
C ILE A 56 6.23 4.11 -3.56
N ALA A 57 6.27 4.22 -4.87
CA ALA A 57 6.88 5.37 -5.52
C ALA A 57 6.13 6.66 -5.17
N ARG A 58 4.80 6.58 -5.14
CA ARG A 58 4.01 7.75 -4.76
C ARG A 58 4.28 8.16 -3.32
N MET A 59 4.43 7.19 -2.43
CA MET A 59 4.70 7.50 -1.04
C MET A 59 6.06 8.14 -0.86
N TYR A 60 7.06 7.69 -1.61
CA TYR A 60 8.35 8.34 -1.58
C TYR A 60 8.24 9.80 -2.03
N SER A 61 7.50 10.02 -3.11
CA SER A 61 7.36 11.35 -3.65
C SER A 61 6.64 12.27 -2.68
N GLN A 62 5.56 11.79 -2.10
CA GLN A 62 4.79 12.58 -1.16
C GLN A 62 5.59 12.90 0.10
N THR A 63 6.33 11.93 0.59
CA THR A 63 7.13 12.11 1.78
C THR A 63 8.23 13.13 1.53
N ARG A 64 8.87 13.03 0.37
CA ARG A 64 9.91 13.98 0.04
C ARG A 64 9.36 15.39 -0.06
N ALA A 65 8.21 15.55 -0.69
CA ALA A 65 7.60 16.86 -0.83
C ALA A 65 7.24 17.46 0.54
N ARG A 66 6.75 16.60 1.45
CA ARG A 66 6.39 17.08 2.76
C ARG A 66 7.64 17.51 3.53
N ILE A 67 8.71 16.73 3.43
CA ILE A 67 9.95 17.08 4.11
C ILE A 67 10.52 18.39 3.57
N GLU A 68 10.48 18.55 2.26
CA GLU A 68 11.01 19.79 1.68
C GLU A 68 10.19 20.99 2.06
N ARG A 69 8.89 20.79 2.29
CA ARG A 69 8.04 21.90 2.61
C ARG A 69 8.19 22.34 4.05
N THR A 70 8.68 21.48 4.94
CA THR A 70 8.83 21.83 6.35
C THR A 70 10.23 21.52 6.79
N PRO A 71 11.21 22.22 6.25
CA PRO A 71 12.61 21.88 6.56
C PRO A 71 12.97 22.00 8.02
N SER A 72 12.34 22.92 8.73
CA SER A 72 12.72 23.09 10.12
C SER A 72 12.31 21.90 10.97
N GLU A 73 11.37 21.12 10.51
CA GLU A 73 10.96 19.98 11.26
C GLU A 73 11.60 18.74 10.80
N ALA A 74 12.33 18.79 9.74
CA ALA A 74 12.91 17.60 9.18
C ALA A 74 13.84 16.91 10.14
N GLY A 75 14.44 17.62 11.01
CA GLY A 75 15.37 17.03 11.92
C GLY A 75 14.76 16.31 13.07
N GLN A 76 13.48 16.40 13.23
CA GLN A 76 12.89 15.75 14.27
C GLN A 76 12.66 14.39 14.10
N GLU A 77 12.58 13.83 13.29
CA GLU A 77 12.27 12.58 13.07
C GLU A 77 12.19 11.72 13.89
N HIS A 78 11.83 11.20 14.13
CA HIS A 78 11.77 10.49 15.08
C HIS A 78 11.87 9.34 14.82
#